data_714439995a7c86b07edabae2833ca2a9
#
_entry.id   714439995a7c86b07edabae2833ca2a9
#
_cell.length_a   1.000
_cell.length_b   1.000
_cell.length_c   1.000
_cell.angle_alpha   90.00
_cell.angle_beta   90.00
_cell.angle_gamma   90.00
#
_symmetry.space_group_name_H-M   'P 1'
#
loop_
_entity.id
_entity.type
_entity.pdbx_description
1 polymer ?
#
loop_
_entity_poly.entity_id
_entity_poly.type
_entity_poly.pdbx_seq_one_letter_code
_entity_poly.pdbx_strand_id
1 'polypeptide(L)'
;LSKVKLAPKQHFSLAAISSAGSGENVKLLNENEAQFAILQGLYGAWAWQGLGPYEKSGSQKQLRSVSMLWQNVEHFIVRSDLTETGTMSDLENLNGKKFSIGKKNSGTENSGRQIMQGLSVNPEQFKLAFMGYGGSASALQNGTIDGMNTPAGVPVGAVTQAFAALGEDIQILSFTDAQIKQANGDYNIWTKYEIPANTYPGVDKPITTIAQPNFLAVREDISEEDVYQLTKAIYENLPFLQGIHKA
;
A
#
# COMPACT_ATOMS: atom_id res chain seq x y z
N LEU A 1 -18.04 -5.03 2.58
CA LEU A 1 -18.69 -6.34 2.46
C LEU A 1 -19.61 -6.64 3.66
N SER A 2 -19.23 -6.35 4.90
CA SER A 2 -20.07 -6.60 6.09
C SER A 2 -21.44 -5.90 6.04
N LYS A 3 -21.64 -4.91 5.17
CA LYS A 3 -22.92 -4.22 4.91
C LYS A 3 -23.69 -4.78 3.72
N VAL A 4 -23.10 -5.70 2.97
CA VAL A 4 -23.77 -6.39 1.88
C VAL A 4 -24.66 -7.47 2.47
N LYS A 5 -25.96 -7.42 2.16
CA LYS A 5 -26.89 -8.49 2.54
C LYS A 5 -26.56 -9.71 1.69
N LEU A 6 -25.92 -10.69 2.30
CA LEU A 6 -25.79 -12.02 1.72
C LEU A 6 -27.20 -12.66 1.62
N ALA A 7 -27.41 -13.52 0.62
CA ALA A 7 -28.70 -14.14 0.42
C ALA A 7 -29.16 -14.90 1.68
N PRO A 8 -30.50 -14.96 1.98
CA PRO A 8 -31.03 -15.50 3.24
C PRO A 8 -30.69 -16.96 3.58
N LYS A 9 -30.10 -17.70 2.62
CA LYS A 9 -29.69 -19.10 2.79
C LYS A 9 -28.19 -19.28 3.10
N GLN A 10 -27.44 -18.20 3.27
CA GLN A 10 -26.02 -18.25 3.54
C GLN A 10 -25.76 -18.23 5.04
N HIS A 11 -25.11 -19.26 5.55
CA HIS A 11 -24.88 -19.49 6.98
C HIS A 11 -23.60 -18.83 7.52
N PHE A 12 -23.03 -17.82 6.84
CA PHE A 12 -21.87 -17.12 7.37
C PHE A 12 -22.09 -15.60 7.49
N SER A 13 -21.44 -15.01 8.48
CA SER A 13 -21.39 -13.56 8.65
C SER A 13 -19.97 -13.06 8.48
N LEU A 14 -19.81 -11.87 7.89
CA LEU A 14 -18.54 -11.22 7.74
C LEU A 14 -18.30 -10.21 8.86
N ALA A 15 -17.25 -10.41 9.63
CA ALA A 15 -16.72 -9.44 10.57
C ALA A 15 -15.43 -8.82 10.02
N ALA A 16 -15.34 -7.49 10.02
CA ALA A 16 -14.14 -6.78 9.60
C ALA A 16 -13.26 -6.48 10.83
N ILE A 17 -11.99 -6.86 10.75
CA ILE A 17 -10.98 -6.63 11.79
C ILE A 17 -9.98 -5.59 11.26
N SER A 18 -9.69 -4.57 12.06
CA SER A 18 -8.63 -3.61 11.75
C SER A 18 -7.26 -4.17 12.13
N SER A 19 -6.28 -3.98 11.26
CA SER A 19 -4.89 -4.38 11.48
C SER A 19 -3.91 -3.25 11.15
N ALA A 20 -2.61 -3.50 11.37
CA ALA A 20 -1.55 -2.61 10.90
C ALA A 20 -1.29 -2.72 9.39
N GLY A 21 -1.74 -3.80 8.74
CA GLY A 21 -1.58 -4.06 7.30
C GLY A 21 -1.01 -5.44 6.99
N SER A 22 -0.38 -5.60 5.82
CA SER A 22 -0.04 -6.90 5.23
C SER A 22 0.77 -7.82 6.14
N GLY A 23 1.73 -7.30 6.90
CA GLY A 23 2.54 -8.11 7.81
C GLY A 23 1.72 -8.72 8.94
N GLU A 24 0.90 -7.91 9.61
CA GLU A 24 -0.02 -8.40 10.64
C GLU A 24 -1.09 -9.32 10.05
N ASN A 25 -1.57 -9.02 8.85
CA ASN A 25 -2.58 -9.82 8.17
C ASN A 25 -2.11 -11.25 7.90
N VAL A 26 -0.87 -11.43 7.45
CA VAL A 26 -0.30 -12.79 7.29
C VAL A 26 -0.20 -13.50 8.63
N LYS A 27 0.19 -12.80 9.69
CA LYS A 27 0.23 -13.37 11.04
C LYS A 27 -1.16 -13.84 11.49
N LEU A 28 -2.20 -13.00 11.34
CA LEU A 28 -3.57 -13.34 11.70
C LEU A 28 -4.10 -14.56 10.92
N LEU A 29 -3.75 -14.67 9.63
CA LEU A 29 -4.08 -15.85 8.83
C LEU A 29 -3.38 -17.11 9.37
N ASN A 30 -2.10 -17.02 9.72
CA ASN A 30 -1.31 -18.14 10.22
C ASN A 30 -1.75 -18.61 11.62
N GLU A 31 -2.19 -17.69 12.47
CA GLU A 31 -2.66 -17.95 13.83
C GLU A 31 -4.15 -18.34 13.89
N ASN A 32 -4.81 -18.48 12.73
CA ASN A 32 -6.25 -18.80 12.60
C ASN A 32 -7.18 -17.72 13.19
N GLU A 33 -6.69 -16.50 13.37
CA GLU A 33 -7.46 -15.36 13.87
C GLU A 33 -8.25 -14.66 12.78
N ALA A 34 -7.86 -14.84 11.51
CA ALA A 34 -8.59 -14.39 10.33
C ALA A 34 -8.70 -15.52 9.31
N GLN A 35 -9.79 -15.56 8.54
CA GLN A 35 -9.99 -16.48 7.43
C GLN A 35 -9.52 -15.88 6.11
N PHE A 36 -9.78 -14.59 5.94
CA PHE A 36 -9.42 -13.80 4.75
C PHE A 36 -8.64 -12.57 5.17
N ALA A 37 -7.76 -12.08 4.32
CA ALA A 37 -7.06 -10.84 4.53
C ALA A 37 -6.67 -10.17 3.22
N ILE A 38 -6.52 -8.84 3.25
CA ILE A 38 -5.99 -8.08 2.12
C ILE A 38 -4.47 -8.00 2.26
N LEU A 39 -3.76 -8.40 1.22
CA LEU A 39 -2.30 -8.37 1.19
C LEU A 39 -1.81 -7.57 -0.04
N GLN A 40 -0.69 -6.90 0.12
CA GLN A 40 0.09 -6.38 -1.00
C GLN A 40 0.79 -7.52 -1.75
N GLY A 41 0.99 -7.35 -3.06
CA GLY A 41 1.68 -8.33 -3.90
C GLY A 41 3.06 -8.73 -3.39
N LEU A 42 3.85 -7.77 -2.91
CA LEU A 42 5.17 -8.02 -2.28
C LEU A 42 5.07 -8.99 -1.10
N TYR A 43 4.09 -8.76 -0.20
CA TYR A 43 3.90 -9.64 0.95
C TYR A 43 3.43 -11.05 0.55
N GLY A 44 2.58 -11.14 -0.48
CA GLY A 44 2.17 -12.42 -1.03
C GLY A 44 3.35 -13.20 -1.60
N ALA A 45 4.22 -12.53 -2.36
CA ALA A 45 5.42 -13.14 -2.92
C ALA A 45 6.40 -13.59 -1.81
N TRP A 46 6.67 -12.74 -0.84
CA TRP A 46 7.53 -13.08 0.30
C TRP A 46 6.98 -14.24 1.12
N ALA A 47 5.69 -14.20 1.47
CA ALA A 47 5.05 -15.25 2.22
C ALA A 47 5.13 -16.59 1.47
N TRP A 48 4.83 -16.60 0.17
CA TRP A 48 4.89 -17.80 -0.64
C TRP A 48 6.30 -18.38 -0.81
N GLN A 49 7.31 -17.52 -0.92
CA GLN A 49 8.69 -17.93 -1.16
C GLN A 49 9.50 -18.12 0.14
N GLY A 50 9.02 -17.61 1.28
CA GLY A 50 9.77 -17.60 2.53
C GLY A 50 10.90 -16.56 2.53
N LEU A 51 10.65 -15.39 1.90
CA LEU A 51 11.61 -14.29 1.80
C LEU A 51 11.23 -13.13 2.72
N GLY A 52 12.13 -12.15 2.82
CA GLY A 52 11.91 -10.94 3.61
C GLY A 52 11.58 -11.25 5.08
N PRO A 53 10.43 -10.81 5.61
CA PRO A 53 10.06 -11.09 7.01
C PRO A 53 9.91 -12.58 7.32
N TYR A 54 9.80 -13.45 6.32
CA TYR A 54 9.56 -14.90 6.46
C TYR A 54 10.80 -15.77 6.30
N GLU A 55 12.00 -15.20 6.15
CA GLU A 55 13.26 -15.98 6.02
C GLU A 55 13.48 -16.96 7.18
N LYS A 56 13.08 -16.56 8.40
CA LYS A 56 13.22 -17.41 9.59
C LYS A 56 12.08 -18.40 9.79
N SER A 57 10.85 -18.01 9.43
CA SER A 57 9.64 -18.83 9.62
C SER A 57 9.34 -19.74 8.41
N GLY A 58 10.02 -19.51 7.29
CA GLY A 58 9.83 -20.26 6.06
C GLY A 58 8.60 -19.84 5.25
N SER A 59 8.40 -20.52 4.14
CA SER A 59 7.30 -20.25 3.21
C SER A 59 5.93 -20.57 3.81
N GLN A 60 4.95 -19.71 3.55
CA GLN A 60 3.58 -19.77 4.07
C GLN A 60 2.67 -20.42 3.02
N LYS A 61 2.88 -21.71 2.74
CA LYS A 61 2.21 -22.45 1.65
C LYS A 61 0.72 -22.69 1.85
N GLN A 62 0.20 -22.47 3.07
CA GLN A 62 -1.22 -22.57 3.40
C GLN A 62 -2.05 -21.37 2.92
N LEU A 63 -1.43 -20.34 2.37
CA LEU A 63 -2.13 -19.19 1.82
C LEU A 63 -2.54 -19.41 0.37
N ARG A 64 -3.71 -18.90 -0.01
CA ARG A 64 -4.22 -18.92 -1.38
C ARG A 64 -4.66 -17.52 -1.79
N SER A 65 -4.49 -17.18 -3.07
CA SER A 65 -5.01 -15.95 -3.65
C SER A 65 -6.42 -16.18 -4.16
N VAL A 66 -7.35 -15.29 -3.81
CA VAL A 66 -8.75 -15.34 -4.27
C VAL A 66 -8.96 -14.42 -5.47
N SER A 67 -8.66 -13.15 -5.31
CA SER A 67 -8.88 -12.14 -6.36
C SER A 67 -7.98 -10.93 -6.13
N MET A 68 -7.55 -10.31 -7.22
CA MET A 68 -7.00 -8.96 -7.17
C MET A 68 -8.13 -7.97 -6.86
N LEU A 69 -7.87 -6.99 -6.00
CA LEU A 69 -8.86 -6.00 -5.57
C LEU A 69 -8.63 -4.65 -6.25
N TRP A 70 -7.47 -4.02 -6.05
CA TRP A 70 -7.09 -2.75 -6.67
C TRP A 70 -5.58 -2.58 -6.75
N GLN A 71 -5.14 -1.60 -7.53
CA GLN A 71 -3.74 -1.20 -7.58
C GLN A 71 -3.37 -0.41 -6.33
N ASN A 72 -2.31 -0.83 -5.68
CA ASN A 72 -1.70 -0.14 -4.55
C ASN A 72 -0.59 0.77 -5.07
N VAL A 73 -0.94 2.04 -5.29
CA VAL A 73 -0.11 3.04 -5.98
C VAL A 73 0.79 3.74 -4.97
N GLU A 74 2.08 3.77 -5.21
CA GLU A 74 3.06 4.42 -4.33
C GLU A 74 2.98 5.95 -4.46
N HIS A 75 2.98 6.64 -3.32
CA HIS A 75 3.00 8.11 -3.24
C HIS A 75 4.13 8.50 -2.29
N PHE A 76 5.31 8.75 -2.83
CA PHE A 76 6.41 9.36 -2.09
C PHE A 76 6.23 10.88 -2.14
N ILE A 77 5.78 11.47 -1.04
CA ILE A 77 5.46 12.90 -0.93
C ILE A 77 6.51 13.54 -0.05
N VAL A 78 7.08 14.64 -0.53
CA VAL A 78 8.12 15.39 0.18
C VAL A 78 7.85 16.89 0.10
N ARG A 79 8.47 17.66 0.98
CA ARG A 79 8.47 19.12 0.90
C ARG A 79 9.19 19.57 -0.37
N SER A 80 8.60 20.51 -1.09
CA SER A 80 9.11 20.98 -2.39
C SER A 80 10.48 21.67 -2.28
N ASP A 81 10.78 22.29 -1.13
CA ASP A 81 12.08 22.92 -0.86
C ASP A 81 13.24 21.91 -0.69
N LEU A 82 12.95 20.63 -0.62
CA LEU A 82 13.93 19.53 -0.58
C LEU A 82 14.10 18.82 -1.93
N THR A 83 13.48 19.32 -2.98
CA THR A 83 13.48 18.66 -4.28
C THR A 83 14.25 19.49 -5.32
N GLU A 84 15.00 18.82 -6.17
CA GLU A 84 15.77 19.42 -7.28
C GLU A 84 15.30 18.85 -8.62
N THR A 85 15.05 17.54 -8.67
CA THR A 85 14.70 16.83 -9.91
C THR A 85 13.21 16.51 -10.02
N GLY A 86 12.49 16.50 -8.90
CA GLY A 86 11.11 16.04 -8.81
C GLY A 86 10.97 14.52 -8.99
N THR A 87 12.08 13.78 -8.94
CA THR A 87 12.13 12.33 -9.07
C THR A 87 12.54 11.65 -7.76
N MET A 88 12.49 10.31 -7.73
CA MET A 88 12.93 9.52 -6.58
C MET A 88 14.40 9.73 -6.21
N SER A 89 15.21 10.35 -7.08
CA SER A 89 16.58 10.75 -6.75
C SER A 89 16.63 11.77 -5.59
N ASP A 90 15.60 12.59 -5.44
CA ASP A 90 15.56 13.61 -4.39
C ASP A 90 15.42 13.03 -2.97
N LEU A 91 15.18 11.72 -2.84
CA LEU A 91 15.24 11.06 -1.51
C LEU A 91 16.61 11.20 -0.84
N GLU A 92 17.69 11.39 -1.61
CA GLU A 92 19.03 11.63 -1.06
C GLU A 92 19.10 12.95 -0.27
N ASN A 93 18.31 13.95 -0.67
CA ASN A 93 18.23 15.26 -0.01
C ASN A 93 17.55 15.19 1.38
N LEU A 94 16.87 14.06 1.68
CA LEU A 94 16.19 13.83 2.95
C LEU A 94 17.08 13.15 4.00
N ASN A 95 18.39 13.03 3.77
CA ASN A 95 19.31 12.49 4.77
C ASN A 95 19.20 13.27 6.10
N GLY A 96 18.96 12.56 7.22
CA GLY A 96 18.75 13.14 8.54
C GLY A 96 17.39 13.82 8.75
N LYS A 97 16.55 13.92 7.72
CA LYS A 97 15.18 14.47 7.80
C LYS A 97 14.21 13.45 8.36
N LYS A 98 13.05 13.91 8.79
CA LYS A 98 11.99 13.04 9.31
C LYS A 98 11.08 12.55 8.18
N PHE A 99 10.94 11.25 8.02
CA PHE A 99 10.13 10.64 6.98
C PHE A 99 9.16 9.61 7.57
N SER A 100 7.86 9.74 7.27
CA SER A 100 6.86 8.75 7.66
C SER A 100 6.80 7.62 6.64
N ILE A 101 7.14 6.41 7.10
CA ILE A 101 7.20 5.20 6.26
C ILE A 101 6.00 4.26 6.49
N GLY A 102 4.95 4.72 7.17
CA GLY A 102 3.78 3.90 7.53
C GLY A 102 3.86 3.32 8.94
N LYS A 103 2.86 2.55 9.33
CA LYS A 103 2.87 1.84 10.62
C LYS A 103 3.92 0.74 10.63
N LYS A 104 4.48 0.43 11.80
CA LYS A 104 5.40 -0.72 11.95
C LYS A 104 4.73 -2.02 11.50
N ASN A 105 5.48 -2.87 10.80
CA ASN A 105 5.04 -4.14 10.23
C ASN A 105 3.89 -4.02 9.22
N SER A 106 3.65 -2.81 8.70
CA SER A 106 2.69 -2.60 7.61
C SER A 106 3.32 -2.91 6.25
N GLY A 107 2.43 -3.13 5.26
CA GLY A 107 2.85 -3.20 3.87
C GLY A 107 3.53 -1.91 3.40
N THR A 108 3.09 -0.75 3.90
CA THR A 108 3.67 0.56 3.59
C THR A 108 5.12 0.66 4.02
N GLU A 109 5.43 0.27 5.27
CA GLU A 109 6.82 0.29 5.76
C GLU A 109 7.71 -0.58 4.87
N ASN A 110 7.31 -1.81 4.63
CA ASN A 110 8.18 -2.76 3.96
C ASN A 110 8.26 -2.52 2.44
N SER A 111 7.19 -2.09 1.77
CA SER A 111 7.28 -1.68 0.37
C SER A 111 8.18 -0.45 0.21
N GLY A 112 8.02 0.55 1.09
CA GLY A 112 8.87 1.73 1.08
C GLY A 112 10.35 1.39 1.27
N ARG A 113 10.68 0.54 2.25
CA ARG A 113 12.06 0.05 2.48
C ARG A 113 12.61 -0.69 1.27
N GLN A 114 11.85 -1.59 0.69
CA GLN A 114 12.26 -2.37 -0.49
C GLN A 114 12.52 -1.46 -1.70
N ILE A 115 11.65 -0.48 -1.94
CA ILE A 115 11.81 0.49 -3.03
C ILE A 115 13.07 1.34 -2.80
N MET A 116 13.24 1.91 -1.61
CA MET A 116 14.42 2.69 -1.26
C MET A 116 15.71 1.89 -1.44
N GLN A 117 15.76 0.64 -0.95
CA GLN A 117 16.92 -0.24 -1.10
C GLN A 117 17.22 -0.56 -2.57
N GLY A 118 16.18 -0.82 -3.39
CA GLY A 118 16.33 -1.01 -4.82
C GLY A 118 16.93 0.20 -5.53
N LEU A 119 16.61 1.40 -5.05
CA LEU A 119 17.17 2.67 -5.52
C LEU A 119 18.55 3.01 -4.89
N SER A 120 19.13 2.10 -4.11
CA SER A 120 20.38 2.31 -3.37
C SER A 120 20.30 3.40 -2.29
N VAL A 121 19.08 3.75 -1.86
CA VAL A 121 18.83 4.67 -0.75
C VAL A 121 18.70 3.87 0.54
N ASN A 122 19.57 4.13 1.53
CA ASN A 122 19.47 3.47 2.83
C ASN A 122 18.33 4.10 3.66
N PRO A 123 17.24 3.35 3.99
CA PRO A 123 16.15 3.89 4.80
C PRO A 123 16.59 4.40 6.18
N GLU A 124 17.66 3.85 6.75
CA GLU A 124 18.15 4.24 8.09
C GLU A 124 18.87 5.59 8.11
N GLN A 125 19.14 6.19 6.96
CA GLN A 125 19.65 7.57 6.90
C GLN A 125 18.58 8.61 7.26
N PHE A 126 17.30 8.24 7.26
CA PHE A 126 16.18 9.10 7.67
C PHE A 126 15.87 8.94 9.16
N LYS A 127 15.29 9.95 9.76
CA LYS A 127 14.62 9.84 11.06
C LYS A 127 13.23 9.28 10.82
N LEU A 128 13.11 7.96 10.78
CA LEU A 128 11.85 7.29 10.44
C LEU A 128 10.77 7.54 11.47
N ALA A 129 9.59 7.92 11.01
CA ALA A 129 8.36 8.03 11.77
C ALA A 129 7.39 6.93 11.34
N PHE A 130 6.69 6.33 12.32
CA PHE A 130 5.80 5.19 12.09
C PHE A 130 4.37 5.56 12.44
N MET A 131 3.59 5.95 11.44
CA MET A 131 2.20 6.37 11.64
C MET A 131 1.32 6.02 10.43
N GLY A 132 0.00 6.02 10.62
CA GLY A 132 -0.95 5.81 9.53
C GLY A 132 -1.08 7.05 8.64
N TYR A 133 -1.70 6.91 7.47
CA TYR A 133 -1.77 7.93 6.42
C TYR A 133 -2.30 9.28 6.89
N GLY A 134 -3.43 9.28 7.62
CA GLY A 134 -4.00 10.52 8.18
C GLY A 134 -3.07 11.22 9.16
N GLY A 135 -2.41 10.45 10.04
CA GLY A 135 -1.40 10.97 10.96
C GLY A 135 -0.18 11.54 10.22
N SER A 136 0.27 10.86 9.15
CA SER A 136 1.36 11.33 8.30
C SER A 136 1.00 12.64 7.60
N ALA A 137 -0.20 12.74 7.01
CA ALA A 137 -0.66 13.97 6.37
C ALA A 137 -0.73 15.15 7.36
N SER A 138 -1.28 14.91 8.56
CA SER A 138 -1.32 15.94 9.61
C SER A 138 0.09 16.32 10.09
N ALA A 139 0.99 15.36 10.23
CA ALA A 139 2.38 15.62 10.64
C ALA A 139 3.15 16.43 9.58
N LEU A 140 2.93 16.13 8.29
CA LEU A 140 3.50 16.90 7.17
C LEU A 140 2.95 18.33 7.15
N GLN A 141 1.63 18.50 7.31
CA GLN A 141 0.97 19.80 7.39
C GLN A 141 1.50 20.65 8.55
N ASN A 142 1.78 20.03 9.69
CA ASN A 142 2.31 20.72 10.88
C ASN A 142 3.84 20.90 10.84
N GLY A 143 4.52 20.50 9.76
CA GLY A 143 5.97 20.61 9.62
C GLY A 143 6.76 19.72 10.58
N THR A 144 6.14 18.69 11.16
CA THR A 144 6.81 17.76 12.08
C THR A 144 7.49 16.59 11.39
N ILE A 145 7.19 16.38 10.11
CA ILE A 145 7.92 15.50 9.18
C ILE A 145 8.18 16.23 7.86
N ASP A 146 9.16 15.76 7.11
CA ASP A 146 9.60 16.37 5.86
C ASP A 146 9.11 15.59 4.62
N GLY A 147 8.62 14.37 4.83
CA GLY A 147 8.05 13.53 3.78
C GLY A 147 7.32 12.32 4.32
N MET A 148 6.56 11.67 3.45
CA MET A 148 5.79 10.46 3.77
C MET A 148 5.64 9.55 2.55
N ASN A 149 5.46 8.25 2.79
CA ASN A 149 4.97 7.30 1.78
C ASN A 149 3.57 6.81 2.13
N THR A 150 2.66 6.80 1.14
CA THR A 150 1.27 6.38 1.31
C THR A 150 0.81 5.53 0.12
N PRO A 151 1.24 4.25 0.04
CA PRO A 151 0.77 3.35 -1.01
C PRO A 151 -0.69 2.98 -0.80
N ALA A 152 -1.56 3.36 -1.74
CA ALA A 152 -3.00 3.07 -1.69
C ALA A 152 -3.66 3.21 -3.07
N GLY A 153 -4.95 2.90 -3.16
CA GLY A 153 -5.75 3.19 -4.36
C GLY A 153 -5.96 4.69 -4.55
N VAL A 154 -5.92 5.13 -5.80
CA VAL A 154 -6.04 6.55 -6.19
C VAL A 154 -7.52 6.93 -6.39
N PRO A 155 -8.00 8.09 -5.86
CA PRO A 155 -7.28 9.07 -5.02
C PRO A 155 -7.18 8.65 -3.54
N VAL A 156 -6.07 9.00 -2.90
CA VAL A 156 -5.85 8.75 -1.47
C VAL A 156 -6.33 9.95 -0.65
N GLY A 157 -7.28 9.74 0.26
CA GLY A 157 -7.85 10.84 1.06
C GLY A 157 -6.82 11.64 1.86
N ALA A 158 -5.84 10.97 2.47
CA ALA A 158 -4.77 11.64 3.20
C ALA A 158 -3.86 12.49 2.29
N VAL A 159 -3.60 12.04 1.05
CA VAL A 159 -2.85 12.80 0.05
C VAL A 159 -3.66 14.00 -0.42
N THR A 160 -4.97 13.81 -0.70
CA THR A 160 -5.87 14.92 -1.03
C THR A 160 -5.87 15.99 0.06
N GLN A 161 -5.94 15.57 1.33
CA GLN A 161 -5.89 16.49 2.48
C GLN A 161 -4.57 17.26 2.54
N ALA A 162 -3.44 16.56 2.35
CA ALA A 162 -2.11 17.20 2.38
C ALA A 162 -1.97 18.25 1.27
N PHE A 163 -2.34 17.94 0.03
CA PHE A 163 -2.30 18.89 -1.08
C PHE A 163 -3.30 20.05 -0.92
N ALA A 164 -4.49 19.80 -0.38
CA ALA A 164 -5.45 20.87 -0.09
C ALA A 164 -4.93 21.86 0.95
N ALA A 165 -4.09 21.42 1.88
CA ALA A 165 -3.54 22.26 2.95
C ALA A 165 -2.22 22.95 2.56
N LEU A 166 -1.35 22.27 1.82
CA LEU A 166 0.03 22.72 1.57
C LEU A 166 0.29 23.14 0.10
N GLY A 167 -0.59 22.73 -0.83
CA GLY A 167 -0.47 23.10 -2.24
C GLY A 167 0.92 22.80 -2.81
N GLU A 168 1.59 23.84 -3.30
CA GLU A 168 2.90 23.77 -3.96
C GLU A 168 4.07 23.57 -2.97
N ASP A 169 3.85 23.65 -1.67
CA ASP A 169 4.90 23.39 -0.65
C ASP A 169 5.28 21.91 -0.55
N ILE A 170 4.51 21.02 -1.19
CA ILE A 170 4.77 19.58 -1.27
C ILE A 170 4.63 19.07 -2.70
N GLN A 171 5.33 17.97 -3.01
CA GLN A 171 5.15 17.28 -4.28
C GLN A 171 5.27 15.76 -4.12
N ILE A 172 4.67 15.04 -5.06
CA ILE A 172 4.86 13.60 -5.22
C ILE A 172 6.08 13.40 -6.12
N LEU A 173 7.07 12.63 -5.65
CA LEU A 173 8.24 12.28 -6.45
C LEU A 173 7.84 11.31 -7.55
N SER A 174 8.27 11.61 -8.78
CA SER A 174 8.05 10.72 -9.92
C SER A 174 9.14 9.66 -10.04
N PHE A 175 8.83 8.56 -10.71
CA PHE A 175 9.77 7.51 -11.05
C PHE A 175 10.19 7.63 -12.54
N THR A 176 11.47 7.58 -12.81
CA THR A 176 11.98 7.33 -14.15
C THR A 176 11.88 5.83 -14.49
N ASP A 177 11.91 5.47 -15.78
CA ASP A 177 11.89 4.05 -16.18
C ASP A 177 13.08 3.26 -15.60
N ALA A 178 14.24 3.90 -15.45
CA ALA A 178 15.41 3.31 -14.80
C ALA A 178 15.14 3.03 -13.31
N GLN A 179 14.55 3.98 -12.60
CA GLN A 179 14.19 3.83 -11.18
C GLN A 179 13.10 2.77 -10.97
N ILE A 180 12.15 2.63 -11.89
CA ILE A 180 11.15 1.55 -11.85
C ILE A 180 11.83 0.18 -11.93
N LYS A 181 12.79 0.03 -12.85
CA LYS A 181 13.58 -1.21 -12.98
C LYS A 181 14.41 -1.48 -11.73
N GLN A 182 15.07 -0.45 -11.18
CA GLN A 182 15.87 -0.57 -9.96
C GLN A 182 15.01 -0.96 -8.73
N ALA A 183 13.87 -0.31 -8.52
CA ALA A 183 12.95 -0.59 -7.42
C ALA A 183 12.44 -2.05 -7.46
N ASN A 184 12.19 -2.57 -8.66
CA ASN A 184 11.77 -3.96 -8.84
C ASN A 184 12.86 -4.97 -8.49
N GLY A 185 14.14 -4.68 -8.84
CA GLY A 185 15.21 -5.66 -8.71
C GLY A 185 14.78 -7.00 -9.33
N ASP A 186 14.92 -8.09 -8.57
CA ASP A 186 14.56 -9.45 -8.99
C ASP A 186 13.07 -9.80 -8.76
N TYR A 187 12.32 -8.96 -8.04
CA TYR A 187 10.93 -9.28 -7.66
C TYR A 187 9.91 -9.08 -8.77
N ASN A 188 10.13 -8.11 -9.65
CA ASN A 188 9.22 -7.75 -10.77
C ASN A 188 7.74 -7.62 -10.35
N ILE A 189 7.50 -6.95 -9.22
CA ILE A 189 6.16 -6.80 -8.59
C ILE A 189 5.51 -5.48 -8.96
N TRP A 190 6.31 -4.41 -9.03
CA TRP A 190 5.79 -3.09 -9.35
C TRP A 190 5.72 -2.86 -10.86
N THR A 191 4.57 -2.37 -11.29
CA THR A 191 4.34 -1.92 -12.66
C THR A 191 4.29 -0.40 -12.71
N LYS A 192 4.67 0.18 -13.86
CA LYS A 192 4.51 1.61 -14.10
C LYS A 192 3.04 2.00 -13.97
N TYR A 193 2.77 3.07 -13.23
CA TYR A 193 1.45 3.64 -13.07
C TYR A 193 1.52 5.15 -13.29
N GLU A 194 0.50 5.71 -13.91
CA GLU A 194 0.37 7.14 -14.08
C GLU A 194 -0.81 7.64 -13.25
N ILE A 195 -0.53 8.47 -12.24
CA ILE A 195 -1.57 9.20 -11.51
C ILE A 195 -2.07 10.30 -12.44
N PRO A 196 -3.36 10.32 -12.83
CA PRO A 196 -3.88 11.31 -13.77
C PRO A 196 -3.72 12.75 -13.25
N ALA A 197 -3.55 13.68 -14.16
CA ALA A 197 -3.61 15.11 -13.83
C ALA A 197 -4.92 15.45 -13.11
N ASN A 198 -4.88 16.43 -12.22
CA ASN A 198 -6.02 16.90 -11.43
C ASN A 198 -6.62 15.85 -10.47
N THR A 199 -5.89 14.76 -10.19
CA THR A 199 -6.29 13.78 -9.17
C THR A 199 -6.21 14.40 -7.76
N TYR A 200 -5.21 15.23 -7.52
CA TYR A 200 -5.01 15.94 -6.25
C TYR A 200 -5.05 17.46 -6.47
N PRO A 201 -5.52 18.25 -5.47
CA PRO A 201 -5.59 19.70 -5.58
C PRO A 201 -4.22 20.32 -5.97
N GLY A 202 -4.20 21.16 -7.01
CA GLY A 202 -2.98 21.82 -7.48
C GLY A 202 -2.01 20.97 -8.29
N VAL A 203 -2.32 19.67 -8.49
CA VAL A 203 -1.49 18.77 -9.32
C VAL A 203 -2.08 18.72 -10.73
N ASP A 204 -1.63 19.60 -11.60
CA ASP A 204 -2.15 19.81 -12.96
C ASP A 204 -1.52 18.92 -14.05
N LYS A 205 -0.48 18.16 -13.69
CA LYS A 205 0.22 17.24 -14.59
C LYS A 205 0.12 15.80 -14.10
N PRO A 206 0.16 14.82 -15.01
CA PRO A 206 0.22 13.43 -14.63
C PRO A 206 1.56 13.12 -13.94
N ILE A 207 1.55 12.20 -12.99
CA ILE A 207 2.74 11.79 -12.24
C ILE A 207 3.01 10.31 -12.52
N THR A 208 4.19 10.02 -13.06
CA THR A 208 4.65 8.63 -13.20
C THR A 208 5.10 8.09 -11.86
N THR A 209 4.51 7.00 -11.44
CA THR A 209 4.87 6.26 -10.22
C THR A 209 4.82 4.75 -10.49
N ILE A 210 4.83 3.96 -9.43
CA ILE A 210 4.72 2.51 -9.50
C ILE A 210 3.56 2.01 -8.65
N ALA A 211 3.00 0.87 -9.04
CA ALA A 211 1.92 0.23 -8.33
C ALA A 211 2.14 -1.28 -8.26
N GLN A 212 1.61 -1.89 -7.20
CA GLN A 212 1.54 -3.34 -7.03
C GLN A 212 0.09 -3.74 -6.75
N PRO A 213 -0.33 -5.01 -7.01
CA PRO A 213 -1.69 -5.42 -6.68
C PRO A 213 -1.89 -5.48 -5.15
N ASN A 214 -3.06 -5.04 -4.69
CA ASN A 214 -3.67 -5.54 -3.47
C ASN A 214 -4.59 -6.69 -3.83
N PHE A 215 -4.49 -7.80 -3.13
CA PHE A 215 -5.29 -8.98 -3.39
C PHE A 215 -5.92 -9.55 -2.11
N LEU A 216 -7.01 -10.25 -2.28
CA LEU A 216 -7.65 -11.00 -1.20
C LEU A 216 -6.96 -12.36 -1.08
N ALA A 217 -6.39 -12.62 0.09
CA ALA A 217 -5.82 -13.90 0.47
C ALA A 217 -6.79 -14.65 1.39
N VAL A 218 -6.70 -15.98 1.37
CA VAL A 218 -7.46 -16.90 2.20
C VAL A 218 -6.56 -18.04 2.66
N ARG A 219 -6.87 -18.65 3.82
CA ARG A 219 -6.25 -19.90 4.24
C ARG A 219 -6.78 -21.08 3.42
N GLU A 220 -5.94 -22.07 3.16
CA GLU A 220 -6.29 -23.24 2.34
C GLU A 220 -7.35 -24.16 2.98
N ASP A 221 -7.54 -24.09 4.29
CA ASP A 221 -8.53 -24.89 5.03
C ASP A 221 -9.96 -24.34 4.97
N ILE A 222 -10.14 -23.14 4.39
CA ILE A 222 -11.47 -22.56 4.19
C ILE A 222 -12.14 -23.25 3.00
N SER A 223 -13.42 -23.61 3.18
CA SER A 223 -14.18 -24.36 2.18
C SER A 223 -14.28 -23.61 0.84
N GLU A 224 -14.25 -24.36 -0.26
CA GLU A 224 -14.43 -23.77 -1.60
C GLU A 224 -15.78 -23.04 -1.71
N GLU A 225 -16.82 -23.55 -1.04
CA GLU A 225 -18.13 -22.91 -1.02
C GLU A 225 -18.09 -21.53 -0.35
N ASP A 226 -17.44 -21.39 0.80
CA ASP A 226 -17.31 -20.11 1.49
C ASP A 226 -16.51 -19.10 0.66
N VAL A 227 -15.42 -19.55 0.02
CA VAL A 227 -14.61 -18.72 -0.88
C VAL A 227 -15.44 -18.30 -2.10
N TYR A 228 -16.21 -19.23 -2.69
CA TYR A 228 -17.09 -18.95 -3.81
C TYR A 228 -18.16 -17.90 -3.43
N GLN A 229 -18.85 -18.09 -2.31
CA GLN A 229 -19.90 -17.19 -1.86
C GLN A 229 -19.36 -15.78 -1.57
N LEU A 230 -18.18 -15.66 -0.94
CA LEU A 230 -17.55 -14.38 -0.70
C LEU A 230 -17.15 -13.71 -2.03
N THR A 231 -16.51 -14.45 -2.92
CA THR A 231 -16.09 -13.94 -4.23
C THR A 231 -17.30 -13.48 -5.04
N LYS A 232 -18.35 -14.27 -5.10
CA LYS A 232 -19.62 -13.93 -5.73
C LYS A 232 -20.23 -12.64 -5.14
N ALA A 233 -20.25 -12.55 -3.81
CA ALA A 233 -20.77 -11.34 -3.14
C ALA A 233 -19.97 -10.08 -3.48
N ILE A 234 -18.64 -10.18 -3.66
CA ILE A 234 -17.80 -9.07 -4.11
C ILE A 234 -18.21 -8.62 -5.51
N TYR A 235 -18.27 -9.54 -6.47
CA TYR A 235 -18.52 -9.19 -7.87
C TYR A 235 -19.96 -8.76 -8.12
N GLU A 236 -20.95 -9.37 -7.48
CA GLU A 236 -22.36 -8.97 -7.59
C GLU A 236 -22.63 -7.59 -6.97
N ASN A 237 -21.79 -7.14 -6.03
CA ASN A 237 -21.95 -5.85 -5.37
C ASN A 237 -20.84 -4.85 -5.77
N LEU A 238 -20.13 -5.09 -6.84
CA LEU A 238 -19.01 -4.26 -7.27
C LEU A 238 -19.37 -2.78 -7.43
N PRO A 239 -20.50 -2.38 -8.06
CA PRO A 239 -20.90 -0.97 -8.16
C PRO A 239 -21.10 -0.30 -6.79
N PHE A 240 -21.68 -1.03 -5.82
CA PHE A 240 -21.84 -0.53 -4.45
C PHE A 240 -20.48 -0.36 -3.74
N LEU A 241 -19.58 -1.31 -3.89
CA LEU A 241 -18.24 -1.24 -3.33
C LEU A 241 -17.40 -0.10 -3.93
N GLN A 242 -17.49 0.10 -5.23
CA GLN A 242 -16.86 1.22 -5.94
C GLN A 242 -17.44 2.58 -5.52
N GLY A 243 -18.72 2.65 -5.14
CA GLY A 243 -19.32 3.84 -4.56
C GLY A 243 -18.77 4.20 -3.18
N ILE A 244 -18.27 3.20 -2.43
CA ILE A 244 -17.63 3.41 -1.11
C ILE A 244 -16.15 3.81 -1.27
N HIS A 245 -15.44 3.22 -2.22
CA HIS A 245 -14.04 3.49 -2.49
C HIS A 245 -13.78 3.43 -3.99
N LYS A 246 -13.23 4.50 -4.54
CA LYS A 246 -13.03 4.68 -6.00
C LYS A 246 -11.75 4.02 -6.55
N ALA A 247 -11.04 3.23 -5.74
CA ALA A 247 -9.82 2.55 -6.19
C ALA A 247 -10.13 1.32 -7.06
#